data_7e5b3d86ab0c2e1914994487353de5c6
#
_entry.id   7e5b3d86ab0c2e1914994487353de5c6
#
_cell.length_a   1.000
_cell.length_b   1.000
_cell.length_c   1.000
_cell.angle_alpha   90.00
_cell.angle_beta   90.00
_cell.angle_gamma   90.00
#
_symmetry.space_group_name_H-M   'P 1'
#
loop_
_entity.id
_entity.type
_entity.pdbx_description
1 polymer ?
#
loop_
_entity_poly.entity_id
_entity_poly.type
_entity_poly.pdbx_seq_one_letter_code
_entity_poly.pdbx_strand_id
1 'polypeptide(L)'
;WVPKNLDDAKKVRNNTLKPTQIPEEDRDYYLERRYPAFGNLVPRDVASRAAKERCDSGYGVNKTGEAVFLDFSSSIIRYGKEKALVKGLDVDDINLVKSLGEDVIRAKYGNLFQMYEKIVDQNPYKTPMMIYPAVHYTMGGLWVDYNLMTTIPGCYAIGEANFSDHGANRLGASALMQGLADGYFVLPNTINDFLADDIKTGPINNDSPEFVKAKKSVENTIDKLMKINGTKTVDYFHKKLGKIIWNNCGMSRNSVDLKLAIKKIQKLKKQFYTDLLIPGDQFSFNEPLAKALRVADFMELGELFALDALKRNESCGGHFREEYQTKEGEALRNDDEYAFVSAWEYDKIIENSILHKEKLTFNNVELKNRSYK
;
A
#
# COMPACT_ATOMS: atom_id res chain seq x y z
N TRP A 1 -16.27 -1.44 13.14
CA TRP A 1 -17.51 -2.13 12.88
C TRP A 1 -18.21 -1.63 11.61
N VAL A 2 -19.18 -2.39 11.14
CA VAL A 2 -20.15 -1.99 10.12
C VAL A 2 -21.56 -2.39 10.57
N PRO A 3 -22.66 -1.87 9.99
CA PRO A 3 -24.00 -2.37 10.27
C PRO A 3 -24.13 -3.85 9.93
N LYS A 4 -24.88 -4.63 10.75
CA LYS A 4 -25.12 -6.06 10.48
C LYS A 4 -25.99 -6.31 9.26
N ASN A 5 -26.85 -5.37 8.89
CA ASN A 5 -27.71 -5.51 7.73
C ASN A 5 -27.36 -4.51 6.63
N LEU A 6 -27.60 -4.89 5.37
CA LEU A 6 -27.28 -4.09 4.19
C LEU A 6 -28.15 -2.83 4.06
N ASP A 7 -29.39 -2.86 4.57
CA ASP A 7 -30.28 -1.71 4.45
C ASP A 7 -29.85 -0.57 5.34
N ASP A 8 -29.36 -0.85 6.56
CA ASP A 8 -28.83 0.17 7.44
C ASP A 8 -27.50 0.70 6.91
N ALA A 9 -26.66 -0.13 6.29
CA ALA A 9 -25.47 0.34 5.59
C ALA A 9 -25.85 1.31 4.45
N LYS A 10 -26.90 1.02 3.67
CA LYS A 10 -27.42 1.92 2.62
C LYS A 10 -27.98 3.21 3.20
N LYS A 11 -28.74 3.13 4.30
CA LYS A 11 -29.29 4.34 4.99
C LYS A 11 -28.18 5.24 5.51
N VAL A 12 -27.11 4.66 6.08
CA VAL A 12 -25.94 5.43 6.52
C VAL A 12 -25.25 6.11 5.34
N ARG A 13 -25.01 5.40 4.22
CA ARG A 13 -24.44 5.99 3.00
C ARG A 13 -25.25 7.16 2.47
N ASN A 14 -26.56 7.09 2.57
CA ASN A 14 -27.50 8.12 2.09
C ASN A 14 -27.79 9.19 3.14
N ASN A 15 -27.11 9.19 4.29
CA ASN A 15 -27.31 10.10 5.42
C ASN A 15 -28.74 10.09 6.00
N THR A 16 -29.49 9.00 5.83
CA THR A 16 -30.84 8.85 6.39
C THR A 16 -30.85 8.12 7.74
N LEU A 17 -29.71 7.56 8.16
CA LEU A 17 -29.48 6.94 9.46
C LEU A 17 -28.10 7.39 9.97
N LYS A 18 -28.06 7.90 11.21
CA LYS A 18 -26.78 8.27 11.85
C LYS A 18 -26.13 7.03 12.49
N PRO A 19 -24.78 6.89 12.48
CA PRO A 19 -24.10 5.77 13.12
C PRO A 19 -24.47 5.58 14.58
N THR A 20 -24.65 6.68 15.31
CA THR A 20 -25.03 6.68 16.74
C THR A 20 -26.44 6.19 17.03
N GLN A 21 -27.29 6.06 16.00
CA GLN A 21 -28.66 5.52 16.11
C GLN A 21 -28.72 4.00 15.90
N ILE A 22 -27.62 3.38 15.47
CA ILE A 22 -27.54 1.93 15.29
C ILE A 22 -27.27 1.31 16.67
N PRO A 23 -28.16 0.45 17.18
CA PRO A 23 -27.96 -0.24 18.45
C PRO A 23 -26.69 -1.10 18.44
N GLU A 24 -26.12 -1.35 19.61
CA GLU A 24 -24.88 -2.14 19.74
C GLU A 24 -25.05 -3.57 19.19
N GLU A 25 -26.20 -4.19 19.42
CA GLU A 25 -26.55 -5.51 18.91
C GLU A 25 -26.62 -5.58 17.38
N ASP A 26 -26.83 -4.44 16.69
CA ASP A 26 -26.90 -4.35 15.23
C ASP A 26 -25.57 -3.95 14.58
N ARG A 27 -24.49 -3.86 15.38
CA ARG A 27 -23.12 -3.58 14.92
C ARG A 27 -22.34 -4.88 14.72
N ASP A 28 -21.74 -5.07 13.54
CA ASP A 28 -20.80 -6.17 13.29
C ASP A 28 -19.38 -5.71 13.61
N TYR A 29 -18.88 -6.08 14.78
CA TYR A 29 -17.48 -5.98 15.16
C TYR A 29 -16.72 -7.15 14.54
N TYR A 30 -16.53 -7.09 13.22
CA TYR A 30 -16.10 -8.22 12.38
C TYR A 30 -14.70 -8.75 12.75
N LEU A 31 -13.79 -7.93 13.30
CA LEU A 31 -12.48 -8.40 13.76
C LEU A 31 -12.59 -9.22 15.02
N GLU A 32 -13.31 -8.71 16.01
CA GLU A 32 -13.58 -9.41 17.29
C GLU A 32 -14.32 -10.72 17.07
N ARG A 33 -15.28 -10.72 16.14
CA ARG A 33 -16.04 -11.93 15.80
C ARG A 33 -15.19 -12.99 15.07
N ARG A 34 -14.31 -12.56 14.17
CA ARG A 34 -13.46 -13.49 13.37
C ARG A 34 -12.24 -13.96 14.14
N TYR A 35 -11.68 -13.10 14.98
CA TYR A 35 -10.41 -13.30 15.67
C TYR A 35 -10.59 -13.04 17.18
N PRO A 36 -11.34 -13.89 17.92
CA PRO A 36 -11.70 -13.61 19.32
C PRO A 36 -10.50 -13.41 20.25
N ALA A 37 -9.36 -14.05 19.97
CA ALA A 37 -8.14 -13.94 20.77
C ALA A 37 -7.43 -12.58 20.60
N PHE A 38 -7.55 -11.94 19.44
CA PHE A 38 -6.83 -10.73 19.09
C PHE A 38 -7.74 -9.52 18.85
N GLY A 39 -8.97 -9.75 18.37
CA GLY A 39 -9.92 -8.69 18.04
C GLY A 39 -9.32 -7.65 17.10
N ASN A 40 -9.41 -6.39 17.47
CA ASN A 40 -8.85 -5.26 16.73
C ASN A 40 -7.30 -5.15 16.83
N LEU A 41 -6.64 -6.04 17.56
CA LEU A 41 -5.17 -6.11 17.67
C LEU A 41 -4.53 -7.06 16.65
N VAL A 42 -5.31 -7.65 15.74
CA VAL A 42 -4.76 -8.43 14.62
C VAL A 42 -3.82 -7.57 13.77
N PRO A 43 -2.83 -8.18 13.08
CA PRO A 43 -1.93 -7.46 12.19
C PRO A 43 -2.66 -6.62 11.14
N ARG A 44 -2.01 -5.55 10.70
CA ARG A 44 -2.60 -4.56 9.78
C ARG A 44 -3.05 -5.17 8.45
N ASP A 45 -2.33 -6.14 7.93
CA ASP A 45 -2.69 -6.87 6.71
C ASP A 45 -4.02 -7.62 6.88
N VAL A 46 -4.23 -8.29 8.01
CA VAL A 46 -5.47 -9.00 8.35
C VAL A 46 -6.62 -8.02 8.52
N ALA A 47 -6.43 -6.97 9.34
CA ALA A 47 -7.46 -5.95 9.59
C ALA A 47 -7.87 -5.23 8.31
N SER A 48 -6.90 -4.87 7.45
CA SER A 48 -7.14 -4.18 6.19
C SER A 48 -7.94 -5.03 5.20
N ARG A 49 -7.58 -6.32 5.06
CA ARG A 49 -8.36 -7.25 4.21
C ARG A 49 -9.79 -7.42 4.71
N ALA A 50 -9.97 -7.58 6.02
CA ALA A 50 -11.29 -7.73 6.60
C ALA A 50 -12.16 -6.47 6.40
N ALA A 51 -11.59 -5.27 6.55
CA ALA A 51 -12.29 -4.02 6.28
C ALA A 51 -12.70 -3.90 4.80
N LYS A 52 -11.76 -4.19 3.88
CA LYS A 52 -12.05 -4.16 2.44
C LYS A 52 -13.15 -5.15 2.07
N GLU A 53 -13.09 -6.36 2.57
CA GLU A 53 -14.11 -7.39 2.32
C GLU A 53 -15.51 -6.95 2.78
N ARG A 54 -15.62 -6.28 3.94
CA ARG A 54 -16.91 -5.70 4.37
C ARG A 54 -17.42 -4.64 3.40
N CYS A 55 -16.54 -3.80 2.90
CA CYS A 55 -16.90 -2.79 1.90
C CYS A 55 -17.32 -3.42 0.57
N ASP A 56 -16.55 -4.36 0.05
CA ASP A 56 -16.83 -5.07 -1.20
C ASP A 56 -18.15 -5.88 -1.12
N SER A 57 -18.48 -6.39 0.08
CA SER A 57 -19.76 -7.08 0.35
C SER A 57 -20.95 -6.12 0.54
N GLY A 58 -20.76 -4.80 0.37
CA GLY A 58 -21.81 -3.80 0.41
C GLY A 58 -22.12 -3.22 1.79
N TYR A 59 -21.36 -3.57 2.83
CA TYR A 59 -21.55 -3.04 4.20
C TYR A 59 -20.81 -1.74 4.48
N GLY A 60 -20.02 -1.24 3.53
CA GLY A 60 -19.30 0.03 3.69
C GLY A 60 -20.23 1.23 3.93
N VAL A 61 -19.74 2.23 4.67
CA VAL A 61 -20.60 3.25 5.32
C VAL A 61 -20.49 4.67 4.79
N ASN A 62 -19.46 5.02 3.99
CA ASN A 62 -19.39 6.34 3.36
C ASN A 62 -20.18 6.36 2.03
N LYS A 63 -20.27 7.54 1.36
CA LYS A 63 -21.02 7.70 0.09
C LYS A 63 -20.58 6.70 -1.00
N THR A 64 -19.32 6.31 -1.03
CA THR A 64 -18.79 5.35 -2.01
C THR A 64 -18.93 3.90 -1.57
N GLY A 65 -19.28 3.66 -0.29
CA GLY A 65 -19.26 2.33 0.31
C GLY A 65 -17.85 1.85 0.71
N GLU A 66 -16.85 2.73 0.68
CA GLU A 66 -15.44 2.43 0.94
C GLU A 66 -15.00 2.99 2.30
N ALA A 67 -15.73 2.66 3.37
CA ALA A 67 -15.33 2.95 4.74
C ALA A 67 -15.96 1.97 5.74
N VAL A 68 -15.30 1.81 6.89
CA VAL A 68 -15.80 1.15 8.09
C VAL A 68 -15.68 2.08 9.28
N PHE A 69 -16.39 1.81 10.37
CA PHE A 69 -16.34 2.64 11.56
C PHE A 69 -15.22 2.22 12.51
N LEU A 70 -14.45 3.21 12.97
CA LEU A 70 -13.57 3.14 14.14
C LEU A 70 -14.24 3.91 15.28
N ASP A 71 -14.67 3.19 16.31
CA ASP A 71 -15.51 3.71 17.39
C ASP A 71 -14.79 3.64 18.73
N PHE A 72 -14.77 4.75 19.44
CA PHE A 72 -14.19 4.86 20.78
C PHE A 72 -15.22 4.96 21.89
N SER A 73 -16.52 4.93 21.58
CA SER A 73 -17.58 5.14 22.56
C SER A 73 -17.54 4.13 23.73
N SER A 74 -17.34 2.85 23.42
CA SER A 74 -17.18 1.80 24.45
C SER A 74 -15.88 1.98 25.26
N SER A 75 -14.80 2.39 24.62
CA SER A 75 -13.53 2.66 25.29
C SER A 75 -13.61 3.87 26.22
N ILE A 76 -14.32 4.92 25.84
CA ILE A 76 -14.58 6.09 26.68
C ILE A 76 -15.30 5.66 27.97
N ILE A 77 -16.36 4.87 27.85
CA ILE A 77 -17.10 4.37 29.02
C ILE A 77 -16.21 3.50 29.91
N ARG A 78 -15.47 2.55 29.34
CA ARG A 78 -14.59 1.65 30.09
C ARG A 78 -13.52 2.43 30.85
N TYR A 79 -12.75 3.29 30.19
CA TYR A 79 -11.71 4.08 30.84
C TYR A 79 -12.27 5.09 31.85
N GLY A 80 -13.46 5.62 31.58
CA GLY A 80 -14.15 6.50 32.53
C GLY A 80 -14.52 5.78 33.80
N LYS A 81 -15.10 4.58 33.72
CA LYS A 81 -15.41 3.74 34.89
C LYS A 81 -14.15 3.36 35.67
N GLU A 82 -13.09 2.92 34.99
CA GLU A 82 -11.80 2.62 35.63
C GLU A 82 -11.27 3.83 36.41
N LYS A 83 -11.30 5.02 35.81
CA LYS A 83 -10.81 6.26 36.43
C LYS A 83 -11.70 6.73 37.58
N ALA A 84 -13.03 6.56 37.48
CA ALA A 84 -13.97 6.86 38.56
C ALA A 84 -13.73 5.95 39.78
N LEU A 85 -13.57 4.64 39.55
CA LEU A 85 -13.25 3.67 40.62
C LEU A 85 -11.94 4.05 41.34
N VAL A 86 -10.87 4.35 40.61
CA VAL A 86 -9.60 4.74 41.21
C VAL A 86 -9.71 6.01 42.07
N LYS A 87 -10.62 6.92 41.68
CA LYS A 87 -10.84 8.20 42.38
C LYS A 87 -11.93 8.11 43.46
N GLY A 88 -12.57 6.95 43.68
CA GLY A 88 -13.68 6.79 44.61
C GLY A 88 -14.95 7.59 44.23
N LEU A 89 -15.15 7.83 42.92
CA LEU A 89 -16.28 8.57 42.36
C LEU A 89 -17.38 7.61 41.90
N ASP A 90 -18.60 8.14 41.73
CA ASP A 90 -19.76 7.37 41.27
C ASP A 90 -19.56 6.82 39.85
N VAL A 91 -19.57 5.51 39.71
CA VAL A 91 -19.41 4.80 38.41
C VAL A 91 -20.72 4.69 37.62
N ASP A 92 -21.85 4.98 38.26
CA ASP A 92 -23.18 4.94 37.65
C ASP A 92 -23.60 6.32 37.11
N ASP A 93 -22.89 7.40 37.49
CA ASP A 93 -23.03 8.70 36.84
C ASP A 93 -22.40 8.67 35.42
N ILE A 94 -23.25 8.41 34.44
CA ILE A 94 -22.84 8.26 33.06
C ILE A 94 -22.16 9.54 32.45
N ASN A 95 -22.54 10.72 32.93
CA ASN A 95 -21.96 11.97 32.44
C ASN A 95 -20.56 12.16 33.02
N LEU A 96 -20.37 11.88 34.31
CA LEU A 96 -19.06 11.88 34.93
C LEU A 96 -18.13 10.85 34.28
N VAL A 97 -18.62 9.61 34.11
CA VAL A 97 -17.88 8.52 33.46
C VAL A 97 -17.45 8.93 32.05
N LYS A 98 -18.34 9.47 31.23
CA LYS A 98 -18.00 9.95 29.88
C LYS A 98 -16.93 11.03 29.93
N SER A 99 -17.07 12.04 30.77
CA SER A 99 -16.09 13.12 30.90
C SER A 99 -14.71 12.59 31.29
N LEU A 100 -14.63 11.71 32.28
CA LEU A 100 -13.36 11.10 32.71
C LEU A 100 -12.74 10.23 31.63
N GLY A 101 -13.55 9.50 30.88
CA GLY A 101 -13.09 8.67 29.76
C GLY A 101 -12.60 9.49 28.57
N GLU A 102 -13.30 10.58 28.21
CA GLU A 102 -12.85 11.51 27.18
C GLU A 102 -11.49 12.12 27.53
N ASP A 103 -11.26 12.49 28.80
CA ASP A 103 -9.96 12.98 29.25
C ASP A 103 -8.84 11.95 29.06
N VAL A 104 -9.09 10.67 29.34
CA VAL A 104 -8.13 9.59 29.12
C VAL A 104 -7.82 9.42 27.63
N ILE A 105 -8.85 9.39 26.80
CA ILE A 105 -8.69 9.28 25.34
C ILE A 105 -8.00 10.52 24.79
N ARG A 106 -8.33 11.71 25.26
CA ARG A 106 -7.70 12.97 24.86
C ARG A 106 -6.21 12.98 25.16
N ALA A 107 -5.82 12.50 26.33
CA ALA A 107 -4.40 12.38 26.69
C ALA A 107 -3.62 11.43 25.79
N LYS A 108 -4.27 10.36 25.29
CA LYS A 108 -3.62 9.35 24.44
C LYS A 108 -3.71 9.69 22.95
N TYR A 109 -4.84 10.19 22.46
CA TYR A 109 -5.17 10.29 21.02
C TYR A 109 -5.71 11.67 20.62
N GLY A 110 -5.64 12.69 21.49
CA GLY A 110 -6.25 14.00 21.27
C GLY A 110 -5.79 14.66 19.96
N ASN A 111 -4.50 14.56 19.64
CA ASN A 111 -3.96 15.11 18.39
C ASN A 111 -4.57 14.43 17.15
N LEU A 112 -4.76 13.10 17.17
CA LEU A 112 -5.38 12.35 16.10
C LEU A 112 -6.85 12.77 15.92
N PHE A 113 -7.59 12.89 17.01
CA PHE A 113 -8.98 13.31 17.00
C PHE A 113 -9.16 14.73 16.47
N GLN A 114 -8.29 15.65 16.92
CA GLN A 114 -8.29 17.03 16.43
C GLN A 114 -7.96 17.12 14.93
N MET A 115 -7.00 16.30 14.46
CA MET A 115 -6.67 16.22 13.04
C MET A 115 -7.86 15.70 12.23
N TYR A 116 -8.51 14.62 12.67
CA TYR A 116 -9.69 14.08 12.01
C TYR A 116 -10.83 15.10 11.96
N GLU A 117 -11.12 15.76 13.08
CA GLU A 117 -12.17 16.78 13.16
C GLU A 117 -11.90 17.95 12.18
N LYS A 118 -10.64 18.41 12.07
CA LYS A 118 -10.25 19.44 11.12
C LYS A 118 -10.42 19.05 9.64
N ILE A 119 -10.24 17.75 9.32
CA ILE A 119 -10.33 17.26 7.94
C ILE A 119 -11.77 16.94 7.55
N VAL A 120 -12.54 16.35 8.47
CA VAL A 120 -13.85 15.72 8.18
C VAL A 120 -15.02 16.52 8.75
N ASP A 121 -14.75 17.52 9.62
CA ASP A 121 -15.75 18.30 10.36
C ASP A 121 -16.70 17.42 11.21
N GLN A 122 -16.15 16.36 11.83
CA GLN A 122 -16.87 15.46 12.72
C GLN A 122 -16.08 15.22 13.99
N ASN A 123 -16.74 15.33 15.14
CA ASN A 123 -16.11 15.12 16.44
C ASN A 123 -16.05 13.63 16.80
N PRO A 124 -14.83 12.99 16.87
CA PRO A 124 -14.67 11.57 17.13
C PRO A 124 -15.11 11.12 18.53
N TYR A 125 -15.25 12.02 19.50
CA TYR A 125 -15.80 11.71 20.81
C TYR A 125 -17.32 11.47 20.77
N LYS A 126 -18.00 11.98 19.74
CA LYS A 126 -19.46 11.92 19.61
C LYS A 126 -19.94 11.01 18.49
N THR A 127 -19.11 10.82 17.46
CA THR A 127 -19.46 10.05 16.26
C THR A 127 -18.30 9.16 15.87
N PRO A 128 -18.52 7.87 15.53
CA PRO A 128 -17.48 7.00 15.05
C PRO A 128 -16.76 7.56 13.84
N MET A 129 -15.43 7.45 13.80
CA MET A 129 -14.63 7.84 12.66
C MET A 129 -14.85 6.86 11.51
N MET A 130 -14.92 7.38 10.28
CA MET A 130 -14.89 6.58 9.08
C MET A 130 -13.43 6.38 8.64
N ILE A 131 -13.02 5.11 8.53
CA ILE A 131 -11.66 4.73 8.11
C ILE A 131 -11.73 3.75 6.95
N TYR A 132 -10.69 3.76 6.13
CA TYR A 132 -10.50 2.81 5.04
C TYR A 132 -9.01 2.48 4.88
N PRO A 133 -8.65 1.25 4.49
CA PRO A 133 -7.27 0.91 4.23
C PRO A 133 -6.68 1.77 3.11
N ALA A 134 -5.45 2.22 3.31
CA ALA A 134 -4.70 2.98 2.31
C ALA A 134 -3.32 2.35 2.09
N VAL A 135 -2.78 2.48 0.88
CA VAL A 135 -1.42 2.06 0.57
C VAL A 135 -0.47 2.95 1.38
N HIS A 136 0.42 2.32 2.12
CA HIS A 136 1.40 3.01 2.96
C HIS A 136 2.84 2.75 2.51
N TYR A 137 3.15 1.52 2.08
CA TYR A 137 4.48 1.07 1.72
C TYR A 137 4.40 -0.01 0.64
N THR A 138 5.25 0.05 -0.38
CA THR A 138 5.38 -0.98 -1.40
C THR A 138 6.57 -1.87 -1.08
N MET A 139 6.29 -3.14 -0.74
CA MET A 139 7.35 -4.14 -0.55
C MET A 139 7.75 -4.68 -1.91
N GLY A 140 9.05 -4.64 -2.19
CA GLY A 140 9.61 -4.91 -3.50
C GLY A 140 10.13 -3.64 -4.16
N GLY A 141 10.85 -3.77 -5.24
CA GLY A 141 11.50 -2.65 -5.94
C GLY A 141 12.57 -3.15 -6.91
N LEU A 142 13.55 -2.31 -7.20
CA LEU A 142 14.68 -2.69 -8.05
C LEU A 142 15.54 -3.74 -7.35
N TRP A 143 15.92 -4.77 -8.10
CA TRP A 143 16.90 -5.72 -7.60
C TRP A 143 18.25 -5.03 -7.39
N VAL A 144 18.91 -5.34 -6.29
CA VAL A 144 20.27 -4.91 -5.95
C VAL A 144 21.06 -6.07 -5.38
N ASP A 145 22.38 -6.02 -5.52
CA ASP A 145 23.30 -6.90 -4.81
C ASP A 145 23.48 -6.48 -3.34
N TYR A 146 24.30 -7.19 -2.59
CA TYR A 146 24.60 -6.85 -1.19
C TYR A 146 25.34 -5.52 -0.99
N ASN A 147 25.83 -4.92 -2.07
CA ASN A 147 26.45 -3.59 -2.09
C ASN A 147 25.45 -2.50 -2.52
N LEU A 148 24.16 -2.83 -2.63
CA LEU A 148 23.08 -1.94 -3.08
C LEU A 148 23.21 -1.49 -4.54
N MET A 149 24.07 -2.12 -5.34
CA MET A 149 24.23 -1.82 -6.75
C MET A 149 23.20 -2.60 -7.57
N THR A 150 22.57 -1.91 -8.52
CA THR A 150 21.65 -2.51 -9.49
C THR A 150 22.41 -3.29 -10.56
N THR A 151 21.70 -3.86 -11.54
CA THR A 151 22.33 -4.46 -12.72
C THR A 151 23.05 -3.45 -13.63
N ILE A 152 22.91 -2.16 -13.36
CA ILE A 152 23.62 -1.08 -14.05
C ILE A 152 24.82 -0.67 -13.20
N PRO A 153 26.07 -0.90 -13.63
CA PRO A 153 27.26 -0.53 -12.85
C PRO A 153 27.27 0.96 -12.47
N GLY A 154 27.52 1.23 -11.17
CA GLY A 154 27.51 2.59 -10.61
C GLY A 154 26.13 3.17 -10.35
N CYS A 155 25.05 2.42 -10.59
CA CYS A 155 23.69 2.81 -10.22
C CYS A 155 23.24 2.03 -8.99
N TYR A 156 22.90 2.76 -7.93
CA TYR A 156 22.51 2.19 -6.62
C TYR A 156 21.04 2.50 -6.32
N ALA A 157 20.35 1.57 -5.66
CA ALA A 157 19.01 1.78 -5.15
C ALA A 157 18.96 1.48 -3.65
N ILE A 158 18.45 2.42 -2.87
CA ILE A 158 18.40 2.35 -1.39
C ILE A 158 16.97 2.54 -0.87
N GLY A 159 16.73 2.08 0.36
CA GLY A 159 15.44 2.22 1.02
C GLY A 159 14.31 1.54 0.24
N GLU A 160 13.15 2.18 0.18
CA GLU A 160 11.94 1.62 -0.47
C GLU A 160 12.09 1.45 -2.00
N ALA A 161 13.10 2.06 -2.62
CA ALA A 161 13.34 1.93 -4.07
C ALA A 161 13.95 0.57 -4.45
N ASN A 162 14.67 -0.10 -3.54
CA ASN A 162 15.18 -1.43 -3.77
C ASN A 162 14.17 -2.52 -3.38
N PHE A 163 14.43 -3.76 -3.82
CA PHE A 163 13.54 -4.90 -3.55
C PHE A 163 13.42 -5.28 -2.06
N SER A 164 14.27 -4.75 -1.25
CA SER A 164 14.36 -4.76 0.20
C SER A 164 14.38 -6.15 0.88
N ASP A 165 14.90 -6.18 2.10
CA ASP A 165 14.97 -7.34 2.98
C ASP A 165 13.71 -7.53 3.86
N HIS A 166 12.61 -6.81 3.58
CA HIS A 166 11.37 -6.92 4.34
C HIS A 166 10.57 -8.20 4.05
N GLY A 167 10.88 -8.89 2.98
CA GLY A 167 10.15 -10.07 2.56
C GLY A 167 8.68 -9.77 2.24
N ALA A 168 7.81 -10.71 2.55
CA ALA A 168 6.40 -10.61 2.20
C ALA A 168 5.58 -9.67 3.10
N ASN A 169 6.11 -9.24 4.25
CA ASN A 169 5.41 -8.34 5.18
C ASN A 169 6.38 -7.54 6.04
N ARG A 170 6.38 -6.23 5.85
CA ARG A 170 7.24 -5.30 6.57
C ARG A 170 6.78 -5.11 8.03
N LEU A 171 7.72 -5.20 8.96
CA LEU A 171 7.48 -4.88 10.37
C LEU A 171 7.33 -3.37 10.57
N GLY A 172 6.63 -2.96 11.63
CA GLY A 172 6.49 -1.55 11.99
C GLY A 172 7.86 -0.89 12.22
N ALA A 173 8.03 0.36 11.74
CA ALA A 173 9.23 1.19 11.83
C ALA A 173 10.47 0.69 11.06
N SER A 174 10.51 -0.54 10.54
CA SER A 174 11.71 -1.09 9.87
C SER A 174 12.06 -0.40 8.54
N ALA A 175 11.10 0.24 7.85
CA ALA A 175 11.39 0.92 6.59
C ALA A 175 12.37 2.10 6.74
N LEU A 176 12.17 2.95 7.76
CA LEU A 176 13.08 4.04 8.04
C LEU A 176 14.45 3.53 8.51
N MET A 177 14.48 2.47 9.33
CA MET A 177 15.73 1.83 9.74
C MET A 177 16.52 1.32 8.54
N GLN A 178 15.87 0.62 7.59
CA GLN A 178 16.52 0.15 6.37
C GLN A 178 17.09 1.33 5.57
N GLY A 179 16.27 2.32 5.24
CA GLY A 179 16.75 3.46 4.45
C GLY A 179 17.91 4.23 5.09
N LEU A 180 17.93 4.33 6.44
CA LEU A 180 19.05 4.91 7.17
C LEU A 180 20.28 3.98 7.15
N ALA A 181 20.10 2.68 7.33
CA ALA A 181 21.20 1.71 7.27
C ALA A 181 21.84 1.70 5.87
N ASP A 182 21.05 1.62 4.83
CA ASP A 182 21.51 1.66 3.44
C ASP A 182 22.30 2.94 3.15
N GLY A 183 21.75 4.11 3.52
CA GLY A 183 22.32 5.40 3.19
C GLY A 183 23.53 5.80 4.03
N TYR A 184 23.60 5.41 5.33
CA TYR A 184 24.67 5.82 6.22
C TYR A 184 25.76 4.78 6.39
N PHE A 185 25.45 3.49 6.33
CA PHE A 185 26.42 2.44 6.65
C PHE A 185 26.89 1.66 5.43
N VAL A 186 26.04 1.44 4.44
CA VAL A 186 26.39 0.63 3.27
C VAL A 186 26.87 1.50 2.12
N LEU A 187 26.04 2.43 1.65
CA LEU A 187 26.27 3.21 0.43
C LEU A 187 27.59 3.98 0.38
N PRO A 188 28.08 4.65 1.47
CA PRO A 188 29.36 5.36 1.42
C PRO A 188 30.54 4.42 1.14
N ASN A 189 30.51 3.20 1.70
CA ASN A 189 31.57 2.22 1.49
C ASN A 189 31.54 1.67 0.08
N THR A 190 30.35 1.29 -0.41
CA THR A 190 30.21 0.72 -1.76
C THR A 190 30.55 1.71 -2.87
N ILE A 191 30.22 3.00 -2.70
CA ILE A 191 30.63 4.05 -3.65
C ILE A 191 32.15 4.23 -3.62
N ASN A 192 32.75 4.23 -2.45
CA ASN A 192 34.21 4.35 -2.30
C ASN A 192 34.93 3.20 -2.99
N ASP A 193 34.49 1.96 -2.76
CA ASP A 193 35.08 0.77 -3.35
C ASP A 193 34.91 0.78 -4.88
N PHE A 194 33.72 1.16 -5.37
CA PHE A 194 33.46 1.25 -6.81
C PHE A 194 34.34 2.29 -7.52
N LEU A 195 34.63 3.42 -6.87
CA LEU A 195 35.41 4.50 -7.46
C LEU A 195 36.91 4.39 -7.18
N ALA A 196 37.38 3.41 -6.39
CA ALA A 196 38.77 3.33 -5.93
C ALA A 196 39.79 3.31 -7.08
N ASP A 197 39.49 2.58 -8.14
CA ASP A 197 40.36 2.47 -9.33
C ASP A 197 40.25 3.69 -10.26
N ASP A 198 39.15 4.45 -10.18
CA ASP A 198 38.85 5.57 -11.08
C ASP A 198 39.21 6.94 -10.52
N ILE A 199 39.66 7.05 -9.28
CA ILE A 199 39.97 8.33 -8.59
C ILE A 199 40.97 9.18 -9.39
N LYS A 200 41.89 8.55 -10.15
CA LYS A 200 42.94 9.21 -10.92
C LYS A 200 42.60 9.43 -12.39
N THR A 201 41.43 8.97 -12.87
CA THR A 201 41.08 9.02 -14.31
C THR A 201 40.65 10.40 -14.78
N GLY A 202 40.39 11.34 -13.88
CA GLY A 202 39.88 12.67 -14.19
C GLY A 202 38.43 12.69 -14.66
N PRO A 203 37.84 13.87 -14.91
CA PRO A 203 36.45 14.00 -15.31
C PRO A 203 36.22 13.43 -16.72
N ILE A 204 35.12 12.65 -16.85
CA ILE A 204 34.66 12.17 -18.16
C ILE A 204 34.09 13.34 -18.95
N ASN A 205 34.42 13.42 -20.25
CA ASN A 205 33.91 14.47 -21.11
C ASN A 205 32.42 14.27 -21.40
N ASN A 206 31.62 15.32 -21.14
CA ASN A 206 30.17 15.31 -21.37
C ASN A 206 29.80 15.15 -22.87
N ASP A 207 30.73 15.37 -23.77
CA ASP A 207 30.53 15.19 -25.23
C ASP A 207 30.85 13.76 -25.66
N SER A 208 31.13 12.84 -24.75
CA SER A 208 31.35 11.44 -25.11
C SER A 208 30.11 10.83 -25.79
N PRO A 209 30.27 9.90 -26.74
CA PRO A 209 29.17 9.31 -27.52
C PRO A 209 28.06 8.71 -26.64
N GLU A 210 28.42 8.18 -25.46
CA GLU A 210 27.49 7.56 -24.53
C GLU A 210 26.56 8.60 -23.94
N PHE A 211 27.09 9.76 -23.49
CA PHE A 211 26.26 10.86 -22.94
C PHE A 211 25.38 11.47 -24.05
N VAL A 212 25.92 11.71 -25.22
CA VAL A 212 25.15 12.22 -26.36
C VAL A 212 24.01 11.29 -26.74
N LYS A 213 24.28 9.96 -26.77
CA LYS A 213 23.26 8.94 -27.04
C LYS A 213 22.17 8.91 -25.95
N ALA A 214 22.55 8.96 -24.68
CA ALA A 214 21.61 8.97 -23.58
C ALA A 214 20.72 10.22 -23.60
N LYS A 215 21.32 11.40 -23.77
CA LYS A 215 20.59 12.67 -23.90
C LYS A 215 19.57 12.59 -25.04
N LYS A 216 20.01 12.18 -26.25
CA LYS A 216 19.13 12.04 -27.40
C LYS A 216 17.98 11.04 -27.19
N SER A 217 18.22 9.98 -26.45
CA SER A 217 17.18 9.01 -26.09
C SER A 217 16.08 9.65 -25.22
N VAL A 218 16.46 10.45 -24.23
CA VAL A 218 15.52 11.18 -23.37
C VAL A 218 14.75 12.23 -24.17
N GLU A 219 15.46 13.04 -24.97
CA GLU A 219 14.84 14.05 -25.86
C GLU A 219 13.81 13.41 -26.79
N ASN A 220 14.15 12.30 -27.43
CA ASN A 220 13.22 11.56 -28.29
C ASN A 220 11.99 11.06 -27.55
N THR A 221 12.13 10.66 -26.29
CA THR A 221 10.99 10.21 -25.47
C THR A 221 10.08 11.38 -25.14
N ILE A 222 10.65 12.51 -24.74
CA ILE A 222 9.91 13.75 -24.48
C ILE A 222 9.18 14.21 -25.76
N ASP A 223 9.87 14.29 -26.86
CA ASP A 223 9.32 14.68 -28.18
C ASP A 223 8.15 13.78 -28.59
N LYS A 224 8.27 12.47 -28.40
CA LYS A 224 7.19 11.53 -28.69
C LYS A 224 5.95 11.81 -27.85
N LEU A 225 6.11 12.03 -26.54
CA LEU A 225 4.99 12.31 -25.64
C LEU A 225 4.33 13.66 -25.98
N MET A 226 5.11 14.70 -26.23
CA MET A 226 4.60 16.03 -26.56
C MET A 226 3.87 16.09 -27.91
N LYS A 227 4.21 15.22 -28.86
CA LYS A 227 3.56 15.11 -30.18
C LYS A 227 2.22 14.37 -30.13
N ILE A 228 1.89 13.69 -29.04
CA ILE A 228 0.58 13.04 -28.87
C ILE A 228 -0.45 14.13 -28.57
N ASN A 229 -1.14 14.58 -29.57
CA ASN A 229 -2.18 15.59 -29.42
C ASN A 229 -3.54 14.93 -29.13
N GLY A 230 -3.63 14.23 -27.99
CA GLY A 230 -4.79 13.48 -27.55
C GLY A 230 -5.82 14.32 -26.77
N THR A 231 -6.74 13.65 -26.11
CA THR A 231 -7.86 14.27 -25.39
C THR A 231 -7.83 14.04 -23.88
N LYS A 232 -6.98 13.14 -23.41
CA LYS A 232 -6.95 12.71 -21.99
C LYS A 232 -5.71 13.23 -21.27
N THR A 233 -5.91 13.88 -20.13
CA THR A 233 -4.80 14.35 -19.29
C THR A 233 -4.05 13.19 -18.66
N VAL A 234 -2.83 13.45 -18.20
CA VAL A 234 -2.02 12.46 -17.49
C VAL A 234 -2.73 11.95 -16.22
N ASP A 235 -3.49 12.82 -15.54
CA ASP A 235 -4.27 12.46 -14.35
C ASP A 235 -5.36 11.42 -14.63
N TYR A 236 -5.97 11.47 -15.81
CA TYR A 236 -6.91 10.43 -16.24
C TYR A 236 -6.24 9.07 -16.25
N PHE A 237 -5.05 8.96 -16.86
CA PHE A 237 -4.31 7.70 -16.97
C PHE A 237 -3.83 7.21 -15.61
N HIS A 238 -3.28 8.09 -14.77
CA HIS A 238 -2.85 7.76 -13.43
C HIS A 238 -3.98 7.21 -12.56
N LYS A 239 -5.11 7.92 -12.51
CA LYS A 239 -6.31 7.48 -11.76
C LYS A 239 -6.88 6.18 -12.30
N LYS A 240 -6.87 6.00 -13.62
CA LYS A 240 -7.36 4.78 -14.26
C LYS A 240 -6.48 3.57 -13.92
N LEU A 241 -5.15 3.73 -14.00
CA LEU A 241 -4.18 2.72 -13.59
C LEU A 241 -4.37 2.36 -12.11
N GLY A 242 -4.44 3.36 -11.23
CA GLY A 242 -4.66 3.16 -9.80
C GLY A 242 -5.92 2.35 -9.51
N LYS A 243 -7.03 2.63 -10.21
CA LYS A 243 -8.27 1.84 -10.10
C LYS A 243 -8.12 0.39 -10.57
N ILE A 244 -7.37 0.16 -11.65
CA ILE A 244 -7.13 -1.21 -12.14
C ILE A 244 -6.34 -2.00 -11.09
N ILE A 245 -5.24 -1.43 -10.59
CA ILE A 245 -4.40 -2.07 -9.58
C ILE A 245 -5.18 -2.29 -8.28
N TRP A 246 -5.89 -1.28 -7.79
CA TRP A 246 -6.66 -1.37 -6.56
C TRP A 246 -7.73 -2.48 -6.61
N ASN A 247 -8.49 -2.53 -7.70
CA ASN A 247 -9.60 -3.47 -7.81
C ASN A 247 -9.17 -4.90 -8.14
N ASN A 248 -8.11 -5.07 -8.94
CA ASN A 248 -7.72 -6.38 -9.47
C ASN A 248 -6.43 -6.96 -8.87
N CYS A 249 -5.58 -6.11 -8.26
CA CYS A 249 -4.29 -6.50 -7.66
C CYS A 249 -4.18 -6.06 -6.20
N GLY A 250 -5.29 -5.68 -5.56
CA GLY A 250 -5.32 -5.16 -4.20
C GLY A 250 -5.02 -6.21 -3.13
N MET A 251 -5.58 -6.01 -1.92
CA MET A 251 -5.28 -6.80 -0.73
C MET A 251 -5.77 -8.24 -0.79
N SER A 252 -6.76 -8.56 -1.61
CA SER A 252 -7.25 -9.91 -1.91
C SER A 252 -7.23 -10.09 -3.42
N ARG A 253 -6.62 -11.15 -3.90
CA ARG A 253 -6.29 -11.38 -5.32
C ARG A 253 -6.80 -12.74 -5.76
N ASN A 254 -7.17 -12.85 -7.03
CA ASN A 254 -7.45 -14.14 -7.67
C ASN A 254 -6.92 -14.15 -9.10
N SER A 255 -6.74 -15.33 -9.66
CA SER A 255 -6.13 -15.51 -10.98
C SER A 255 -6.91 -14.85 -12.11
N VAL A 256 -8.23 -14.77 -11.99
CA VAL A 256 -9.11 -14.17 -13.02
C VAL A 256 -8.89 -12.66 -13.06
N ASP A 257 -8.93 -12.00 -11.89
CA ASP A 257 -8.76 -10.56 -11.79
C ASP A 257 -7.33 -10.13 -12.13
N LEU A 258 -6.31 -10.90 -11.73
CA LEU A 258 -4.92 -10.61 -12.10
C LEU A 258 -4.70 -10.68 -13.62
N LYS A 259 -5.23 -11.69 -14.30
CA LYS A 259 -5.21 -11.77 -15.78
C LYS A 259 -5.95 -10.62 -16.43
N LEU A 260 -7.08 -10.21 -15.84
CA LEU A 260 -7.86 -9.07 -16.30
C LEU A 260 -7.10 -7.75 -16.11
N ALA A 261 -6.38 -7.60 -14.99
CA ALA A 261 -5.52 -6.44 -14.73
C ALA A 261 -4.48 -6.25 -15.83
N ILE A 262 -3.70 -7.29 -16.15
CA ILE A 262 -2.69 -7.27 -17.21
C ILE A 262 -3.31 -6.78 -18.52
N LYS A 263 -4.42 -7.38 -18.95
CA LYS A 263 -5.12 -6.97 -20.19
C LYS A 263 -5.60 -5.52 -20.16
N LYS A 264 -6.13 -5.06 -19.02
CA LYS A 264 -6.59 -3.67 -18.86
C LYS A 264 -5.43 -2.69 -18.89
N ILE A 265 -4.29 -3.02 -18.26
CA ILE A 265 -3.10 -2.18 -18.25
C ILE A 265 -2.51 -2.09 -19.67
N GLN A 266 -2.38 -3.19 -20.38
CA GLN A 266 -1.92 -3.19 -21.78
C GLN A 266 -2.81 -2.33 -22.69
N LYS A 267 -4.14 -2.41 -22.52
CA LYS A 267 -5.07 -1.53 -23.23
C LYS A 267 -4.89 -0.06 -22.85
N LEU A 268 -4.71 0.23 -21.57
CA LEU A 268 -4.49 1.58 -21.08
C LEU A 268 -3.16 2.16 -21.58
N LYS A 269 -2.10 1.35 -21.62
CA LYS A 269 -0.78 1.69 -22.16
C LYS A 269 -0.88 2.06 -23.65
N LYS A 270 -1.61 1.30 -24.46
CA LYS A 270 -1.89 1.65 -25.86
C LYS A 270 -2.63 2.99 -25.98
N GLN A 271 -3.66 3.21 -25.16
CA GLN A 271 -4.41 4.47 -25.16
C GLN A 271 -3.53 5.64 -24.72
N PHE A 272 -2.64 5.45 -23.73
CA PHE A 272 -1.70 6.49 -23.27
C PHE A 272 -0.85 7.02 -24.42
N TYR A 273 -0.27 6.15 -25.22
CA TYR A 273 0.60 6.55 -26.34
C TYR A 273 -0.17 7.03 -27.59
N THR A 274 -1.50 7.10 -27.55
CA THR A 274 -2.32 7.57 -28.70
C THR A 274 -3.28 8.71 -28.33
N ASP A 275 -3.62 8.89 -27.04
CA ASP A 275 -4.66 9.85 -26.62
C ASP A 275 -4.23 10.71 -25.43
N LEU A 276 -2.93 10.76 -25.11
CA LEU A 276 -2.38 11.63 -24.06
C LEU A 276 -2.39 13.09 -24.49
N LEU A 277 -2.83 13.98 -23.60
CA LEU A 277 -2.73 15.43 -23.74
C LEU A 277 -1.79 15.98 -22.66
N ILE A 278 -0.70 16.61 -23.08
CA ILE A 278 0.23 17.34 -22.23
C ILE A 278 0.14 18.82 -22.62
N PRO A 279 -0.45 19.68 -21.78
CA PRO A 279 -0.47 21.12 -22.03
C PRO A 279 0.92 21.73 -21.80
N GLY A 280 1.19 22.86 -22.47
CA GLY A 280 2.46 23.58 -22.36
C GLY A 280 3.51 23.12 -23.37
N ASP A 281 4.77 23.41 -23.10
CA ASP A 281 5.92 23.07 -23.95
C ASP A 281 6.98 22.29 -23.18
N GLN A 282 8.00 21.82 -23.87
CA GLN A 282 9.10 21.02 -23.29
C GLN A 282 10.31 21.87 -22.86
N PHE A 283 10.29 23.18 -23.10
CA PHE A 283 11.43 24.06 -22.86
C PHE A 283 11.31 24.85 -21.55
N SER A 284 10.12 24.84 -20.95
CA SER A 284 9.82 25.43 -19.65
C SER A 284 9.49 24.34 -18.61
N PHE A 285 9.37 24.73 -17.34
CA PHE A 285 8.94 23.82 -16.29
C PHE A 285 7.53 23.30 -16.60
N ASN A 286 7.41 22.01 -16.85
CA ASN A 286 6.17 21.35 -17.25
C ASN A 286 5.88 20.16 -16.33
N GLU A 287 5.09 20.38 -15.27
CA GLU A 287 4.69 19.34 -14.30
C GLU A 287 3.88 18.21 -14.97
N PRO A 288 2.88 18.47 -15.85
CA PRO A 288 2.22 17.42 -16.61
C PRO A 288 3.16 16.51 -17.41
N LEU A 289 4.21 17.05 -18.02
CA LEU A 289 5.21 16.26 -18.73
C LEU A 289 6.01 15.37 -17.78
N ALA A 290 6.51 15.93 -16.67
CA ALA A 290 7.23 15.16 -15.66
C ALA A 290 6.36 14.03 -15.07
N LYS A 291 5.07 14.29 -14.88
CA LYS A 291 4.11 13.30 -14.45
C LYS A 291 3.81 12.24 -15.51
N ALA A 292 3.77 12.61 -16.79
CA ALA A 292 3.54 11.69 -17.89
C ALA A 292 4.67 10.65 -18.01
N LEU A 293 5.92 11.08 -17.86
CA LEU A 293 7.09 10.19 -17.84
C LEU A 293 6.94 9.16 -16.71
N ARG A 294 6.62 9.59 -15.48
CA ARG A 294 6.41 8.66 -14.35
C ARG A 294 5.22 7.73 -14.55
N VAL A 295 4.12 8.20 -15.13
CA VAL A 295 2.94 7.35 -15.36
C VAL A 295 3.22 6.29 -16.41
N ALA A 296 4.08 6.57 -17.40
CA ALA A 296 4.56 5.55 -18.32
C ALA A 296 5.29 4.41 -17.59
N ASP A 297 6.21 4.75 -16.67
CA ASP A 297 6.93 3.77 -15.85
C ASP A 297 5.96 3.01 -14.91
N PHE A 298 4.99 3.71 -14.30
CA PHE A 298 3.99 3.06 -13.45
C PHE A 298 3.13 2.04 -14.19
N MET A 299 2.87 2.22 -15.48
CA MET A 299 2.16 1.23 -16.28
C MET A 299 2.99 -0.04 -16.48
N GLU A 300 4.30 0.08 -16.68
CA GLU A 300 5.21 -1.05 -16.81
C GLU A 300 5.36 -1.79 -15.47
N LEU A 301 5.59 -1.06 -14.38
CA LEU A 301 5.64 -1.64 -13.03
C LEU A 301 4.32 -2.28 -12.61
N GLY A 302 3.18 -1.67 -12.95
CA GLY A 302 1.86 -2.22 -12.65
C GLY A 302 1.58 -3.53 -13.38
N GLU A 303 2.06 -3.66 -14.60
CA GLU A 303 1.96 -4.90 -15.39
C GLU A 303 2.81 -6.02 -14.78
N LEU A 304 4.07 -5.73 -14.41
CA LEU A 304 4.94 -6.66 -13.70
C LEU A 304 4.39 -7.07 -12.34
N PHE A 305 3.84 -6.12 -11.59
CA PHE A 305 3.22 -6.38 -10.30
C PHE A 305 2.06 -7.38 -10.40
N ALA A 306 1.22 -7.24 -11.42
CA ALA A 306 0.13 -8.17 -11.69
C ALA A 306 0.64 -9.55 -12.16
N LEU A 307 1.70 -9.57 -12.99
CA LEU A 307 2.33 -10.81 -13.45
C LEU A 307 2.97 -11.59 -12.31
N ASP A 308 3.77 -10.92 -11.46
CA ASP A 308 4.41 -11.57 -10.31
C ASP A 308 3.38 -12.16 -9.36
N ALA A 309 2.34 -11.38 -9.01
CA ALA A 309 1.24 -11.85 -8.18
C ALA A 309 0.50 -13.05 -8.80
N LEU A 310 0.37 -13.10 -10.13
CA LEU A 310 -0.25 -14.22 -10.84
C LEU A 310 0.62 -15.49 -10.81
N LYS A 311 1.94 -15.33 -10.88
CA LYS A 311 2.89 -16.44 -10.92
C LYS A 311 3.17 -17.04 -9.55
N ARG A 312 2.96 -16.30 -8.45
CA ARG A 312 3.14 -16.78 -7.09
C ARG A 312 1.87 -17.45 -6.57
N ASN A 313 1.84 -18.77 -6.63
CA ASN A 313 0.67 -19.59 -6.28
C ASN A 313 0.67 -19.98 -4.79
N GLU A 314 0.69 -18.99 -3.92
CA GLU A 314 0.58 -19.11 -2.47
C GLU A 314 -0.06 -17.85 -1.89
N SER A 315 -0.29 -17.82 -0.58
CA SER A 315 -0.54 -16.60 0.18
C SER A 315 0.51 -16.43 1.27
N CYS A 316 1.27 -15.34 1.21
CA CYS A 316 2.35 -15.04 2.15
C CYS A 316 2.37 -13.53 2.45
N GLY A 317 2.20 -13.15 3.72
CA GLY A 317 2.23 -11.75 4.15
C GLY A 317 1.21 -10.87 3.45
N GLY A 318 1.67 -9.82 2.77
CA GLY A 318 0.82 -8.90 2.00
C GLY A 318 0.30 -9.50 0.68
N HIS A 319 0.93 -10.56 0.19
CA HIS A 319 0.44 -11.30 -0.98
C HIS A 319 -0.62 -12.32 -0.54
N PHE A 320 -1.89 -12.04 -0.81
CA PHE A 320 -2.99 -12.93 -0.48
C PHE A 320 -3.76 -13.31 -1.74
N ARG A 321 -3.79 -14.61 -2.03
CA ARG A 321 -4.52 -15.24 -3.15
C ARG A 321 -5.73 -16.00 -2.59
N GLU A 322 -6.92 -15.69 -3.08
CA GLU A 322 -8.17 -16.32 -2.63
C GLU A 322 -8.18 -17.83 -2.85
N GLU A 323 -7.44 -18.29 -3.86
CA GLU A 323 -7.29 -19.73 -4.16
C GLU A 323 -6.36 -20.45 -3.16
N TYR A 324 -5.52 -19.70 -2.44
CA TYR A 324 -4.51 -20.23 -1.51
C TYR A 324 -4.76 -19.73 -0.09
N GLN A 325 -5.83 -20.22 0.50
CA GLN A 325 -6.20 -19.95 1.90
C GLN A 325 -6.63 -21.23 2.61
N THR A 326 -6.51 -21.25 3.92
CA THR A 326 -7.00 -22.35 4.75
C THR A 326 -8.53 -22.37 4.75
N LYS A 327 -9.13 -23.43 5.28
CA LYS A 327 -10.60 -23.52 5.46
C LYS A 327 -11.14 -22.40 6.33
N GLU A 328 -10.32 -21.88 7.21
CA GLU A 328 -10.63 -20.78 8.13
C GLU A 328 -10.42 -19.41 7.49
N GLY A 329 -9.92 -19.33 6.24
CA GLY A 329 -9.68 -18.07 5.51
C GLY A 329 -8.34 -17.39 5.87
N GLU A 330 -7.39 -18.13 6.44
CA GLU A 330 -6.04 -17.64 6.69
C GLU A 330 -5.13 -17.90 5.49
N ALA A 331 -4.02 -17.16 5.41
CA ALA A 331 -3.04 -17.29 4.32
C ALA A 331 -2.39 -18.68 4.32
N LEU A 332 -2.41 -19.36 3.17
CA LEU A 332 -1.79 -20.66 2.96
C LEU A 332 -0.48 -20.48 2.17
N ARG A 333 0.65 -20.64 2.87
CA ARG A 333 2.00 -20.62 2.28
C ARG A 333 2.34 -21.96 1.67
N ASN A 334 3.24 -21.92 0.68
CA ASN A 334 3.85 -23.10 0.08
C ASN A 334 5.37 -22.92 0.07
N ASP A 335 6.00 -23.15 1.23
CA ASP A 335 7.43 -22.91 1.43
C ASP A 335 8.32 -23.86 0.59
N ASP A 336 7.84 -25.04 0.23
CA ASP A 336 8.59 -25.99 -0.58
C ASP A 336 8.84 -25.45 -2.00
N GLU A 337 7.88 -24.74 -2.57
CA GLU A 337 7.96 -24.21 -3.94
C GLU A 337 8.32 -22.73 -4.00
N TYR A 338 7.97 -21.92 -2.97
CA TYR A 338 8.03 -20.47 -3.02
C TYR A 338 8.96 -19.81 -1.99
N ALA A 339 9.81 -20.58 -1.27
CA ALA A 339 10.84 -20.01 -0.40
C ALA A 339 11.99 -19.40 -1.22
N PHE A 340 11.67 -18.40 -2.06
CA PHE A 340 12.63 -17.66 -2.88
C PHE A 340 12.20 -16.19 -3.06
N VAL A 341 13.18 -15.34 -3.34
CA VAL A 341 12.95 -13.97 -3.84
C VAL A 341 12.77 -14.04 -5.35
N SER A 342 11.75 -13.36 -5.85
CA SER A 342 11.50 -13.18 -7.29
C SER A 342 12.21 -11.92 -7.78
N ALA A 343 13.03 -12.03 -8.83
CA ALA A 343 13.56 -10.89 -9.56
C ALA A 343 13.20 -11.02 -11.05
N TRP A 344 12.50 -10.04 -11.58
CA TRP A 344 12.06 -10.04 -12.97
C TRP A 344 13.02 -9.23 -13.84
N GLU A 345 13.63 -9.87 -14.82
CA GLU A 345 14.27 -9.19 -15.92
C GLU A 345 13.19 -8.76 -16.91
N TYR A 346 12.91 -7.44 -16.93
CA TYR A 346 11.79 -6.89 -17.66
C TYR A 346 12.06 -6.83 -19.16
N ASP A 347 11.08 -7.26 -19.94
CA ASP A 347 10.99 -7.01 -21.38
C ASP A 347 9.74 -6.17 -21.68
N LYS A 348 9.79 -5.32 -22.72
CA LYS A 348 8.66 -4.50 -23.16
C LYS A 348 7.44 -5.32 -23.56
N ILE A 349 7.65 -6.55 -24.01
CA ILE A 349 6.65 -7.57 -24.20
C ILE A 349 6.67 -8.43 -22.93
N ILE A 350 5.71 -8.19 -22.04
CA ILE A 350 5.72 -8.75 -20.69
C ILE A 350 5.86 -10.29 -20.65
N GLU A 351 5.35 -10.96 -21.67
CA GLU A 351 5.44 -12.42 -21.82
C GLU A 351 6.87 -12.92 -22.01
N ASN A 352 7.80 -12.05 -22.45
CA ASN A 352 9.22 -12.37 -22.62
C ASN A 352 10.04 -12.09 -21.37
N SER A 353 9.45 -11.47 -20.35
CA SER A 353 10.15 -11.19 -19.09
C SER A 353 10.58 -12.48 -18.41
N ILE A 354 11.81 -12.50 -17.87
CA ILE A 354 12.43 -13.68 -17.28
C ILE A 354 12.36 -13.59 -15.74
N LEU A 355 11.87 -14.63 -15.11
CA LEU A 355 11.87 -14.74 -13.65
C LEU A 355 13.17 -15.39 -13.16
N HIS A 356 14.00 -14.61 -12.48
CA HIS A 356 15.13 -15.10 -11.71
C HIS A 356 14.68 -15.40 -10.28
N LYS A 357 15.21 -16.48 -9.69
CA LYS A 357 14.85 -16.94 -8.35
C LYS A 357 16.10 -17.03 -7.48
N GLU A 358 16.06 -16.37 -6.34
CA GLU A 358 17.09 -16.48 -5.31
C GLU A 358 16.50 -17.22 -4.11
N LYS A 359 17.09 -18.36 -3.76
CA LYS A 359 16.58 -19.21 -2.66
C LYS A 359 16.80 -18.54 -1.32
N LEU A 360 15.74 -18.48 -0.51
CA LEU A 360 15.82 -18.02 0.87
C LEU A 360 16.40 -19.11 1.78
N THR A 361 17.33 -18.71 2.64
CA THR A 361 17.91 -19.56 3.68
C THR A 361 17.74 -18.88 5.04
N PHE A 362 17.29 -19.65 6.04
CA PHE A 362 17.02 -19.14 7.38
C PHE A 362 17.91 -19.86 8.40
N ASN A 363 19.05 -19.25 8.75
CA ASN A 363 20.03 -19.86 9.63
C ASN A 363 19.62 -19.85 11.12
N ASN A 364 18.84 -18.87 11.54
CA ASN A 364 18.54 -18.58 12.94
C ASN A 364 17.04 -18.62 13.28
N VAL A 365 16.18 -18.86 12.31
CA VAL A 365 14.72 -18.82 12.48
C VAL A 365 14.08 -20.01 11.75
N GLU A 366 13.21 -20.73 12.44
CA GLU A 366 12.37 -21.74 11.80
C GLU A 366 11.15 -21.09 11.13
N LEU A 367 10.81 -21.54 9.93
CA LEU A 367 9.59 -21.12 9.24
C LEU A 367 8.37 -21.65 9.99
N LYS A 368 7.48 -20.73 10.42
CA LYS A 368 6.22 -21.07 11.09
C LYS A 368 5.06 -20.35 10.43
N ASN A 369 3.94 -21.05 10.29
CA ASN A 369 2.70 -20.42 9.86
C ASN A 369 2.11 -19.58 11.00
N ARG A 370 1.55 -18.41 10.66
CA ARG A 370 0.80 -17.60 11.62
C ARG A 370 -0.65 -18.08 11.66
N SER A 371 -1.23 -18.13 12.84
CA SER A 371 -2.68 -18.25 13.03
C SER A 371 -3.14 -17.19 14.01
N TYR A 372 -4.33 -16.64 13.75
CA TYR A 372 -4.98 -15.62 14.59
C TYR A 372 -6.34 -16.09 15.13
N LYS A 373 -6.62 -17.39 14.99
CA LYS A 373 -7.85 -18.05 15.49
C LYS A 373 -7.58 -18.87 16.71
#